data_5bfef76f61415c5b1566859fa8ccce19
#
_entry.id   5bfef76f61415c5b1566859fa8ccce19
#
_cell.length_a   1.000
_cell.length_b   1.000
_cell.length_c   1.000
_cell.angle_alpha   90.00
_cell.angle_beta   90.00
_cell.angle_gamma   90.00
#
_symmetry.space_group_name_H-M   'P 1'
#
loop_
_entity.id
_entity.type
_entity.pdbx_description
1 polymer ?
#
loop_
_entity_poly.entity_id
_entity_poly.type
_entity_poly.pdbx_seq_one_letter_code
_entity_poly.pdbx_strand_id
1 'polypeptide(L)'
;MLTDAKVRKLKPLEKKARYSDEKGMYLEVTPSGGMYWRMKFRFNGKENIFSIGTYPETSLAQARRIRDEARLKLKDGINPNEAKKQKKQQAAENTLFKALAMEWMEDRKAVIKENTYLRDLSVFEKDLFPDLGNMPIDQIKGKDVLACAKKIEERGAQEMAKRSIPLAGRIFRFAIRKGLIENDPTPHLHEALK
;
A
#
# COMPACT_ATOMS: atom_id res chain seq x y z
N MET A 1 5.00 20.02 29.18
CA MET A 1 5.57 20.00 27.82
C MET A 1 6.81 19.12 27.81
N LEU A 2 6.91 18.18 26.89
CA LEU A 2 8.10 17.35 26.71
C LEU A 2 9.21 18.12 25.99
N THR A 3 10.46 17.71 26.25
CA THR A 3 11.63 18.15 25.48
C THR A 3 12.41 16.92 25.02
N ASP A 4 13.17 17.03 23.95
CA ASP A 4 13.99 15.92 23.45
C ASP A 4 14.93 15.36 24.52
N ALA A 5 15.51 16.24 25.35
CA ALA A 5 16.36 15.84 26.47
C ALA A 5 15.61 15.03 27.54
N LYS A 6 14.33 15.36 27.81
CA LYS A 6 13.49 14.55 28.70
C LYS A 6 13.14 13.20 28.10
N VAL A 7 12.73 13.18 26.81
CA VAL A 7 12.35 11.95 26.12
C VAL A 7 13.50 10.94 26.09
N ARG A 8 14.73 11.39 25.80
CA ARG A 8 15.92 10.51 25.77
C ARG A 8 16.29 9.89 27.13
N LYS A 9 15.90 10.54 28.23
CA LYS A 9 16.18 10.08 29.60
C LYS A 9 15.12 9.14 30.17
N LEU A 10 13.99 8.95 29.47
CA LEU A 10 12.92 8.07 29.92
C LEU A 10 13.38 6.61 29.87
N LYS A 11 13.10 5.89 30.94
CA LYS A 11 13.37 4.46 31.08
C LYS A 11 12.04 3.72 31.24
N PRO A 12 11.95 2.46 30.80
CA PRO A 12 10.81 1.60 31.10
C PRO A 12 10.59 1.51 32.62
N LEU A 13 9.33 1.47 33.00
CA LEU A 13 8.89 1.23 34.38
C LEU A 13 8.17 -0.12 34.43
N GLU A 14 7.95 -0.68 35.62
CA GLU A 14 7.20 -1.93 35.80
C GLU A 14 5.79 -1.88 35.18
N LYS A 15 5.19 -0.70 35.14
CA LYS A 15 3.88 -0.46 34.52
C LYS A 15 3.99 0.55 33.38
N LYS A 16 3.04 0.45 32.45
CA LYS A 16 2.89 1.41 31.38
C LYS A 16 2.79 2.84 31.91
N ALA A 17 3.67 3.72 31.46
CA ALA A 17 3.71 5.13 31.81
C ALA A 17 3.30 6.03 30.64
N ARG A 18 2.69 7.18 30.96
CA ARG A 18 2.27 8.19 29.97
C ARG A 18 2.85 9.55 30.36
N TYR A 19 3.56 10.14 29.44
CA TYR A 19 4.18 11.47 29.62
C TYR A 19 3.49 12.45 28.69
N SER A 20 2.70 13.35 29.29
CA SER A 20 1.89 14.32 28.55
C SER A 20 2.73 15.38 27.86
N ASP A 21 2.35 15.73 26.64
CA ASP A 21 2.78 16.91 25.91
C ASP A 21 1.58 17.86 25.72
N GLU A 22 1.57 18.67 24.69
CA GLU A 22 0.49 19.62 24.40
C GLU A 22 -0.64 19.02 23.57
N LYS A 23 -1.82 19.66 23.63
CA LYS A 23 -2.97 19.42 22.73
C LYS A 23 -3.42 17.96 22.68
N GLY A 24 -3.36 17.27 23.82
CA GLY A 24 -3.78 15.87 23.94
C GLY A 24 -2.73 14.84 23.50
N MET A 25 -1.55 15.28 23.05
CA MET A 25 -0.44 14.39 22.73
C MET A 25 0.26 13.88 23.99
N TYR A 26 0.75 12.66 23.97
CA TYR A 26 1.57 12.06 25.02
C TYR A 26 2.48 10.98 24.45
N LEU A 27 3.57 10.71 25.15
CA LEU A 27 4.43 9.57 24.93
C LEU A 27 4.04 8.44 25.87
N GLU A 28 3.68 7.30 25.33
CA GLU A 28 3.41 6.07 26.10
C GLU A 28 4.67 5.21 26.10
N VAL A 29 5.16 4.86 27.29
CA VAL A 29 6.32 3.98 27.49
C VAL A 29 5.81 2.66 28.08
N THR A 30 6.10 1.55 27.41
CA THR A 30 5.72 0.20 27.88
C THR A 30 6.80 -0.41 28.76
N PRO A 31 6.46 -1.39 29.60
CA PRO A 31 7.44 -2.13 30.42
C PRO A 31 8.53 -2.82 29.55
N SER A 32 8.19 -3.22 28.32
CA SER A 32 9.12 -3.81 27.36
C SER A 32 10.04 -2.80 26.66
N GLY A 33 9.96 -1.50 27.02
CA GLY A 33 10.81 -0.46 26.45
C GLY A 33 10.24 0.21 25.18
N GLY A 34 9.11 -0.23 24.66
CA GLY A 34 8.47 0.42 23.52
C GLY A 34 7.97 1.82 23.86
N MET A 35 8.24 2.79 23.00
CA MET A 35 7.85 4.20 23.16
C MET A 35 6.96 4.63 22.01
N TYR A 36 5.72 5.05 22.30
CA TYR A 36 4.69 5.32 21.31
C TYR A 36 4.10 6.72 21.47
N TRP A 37 4.18 7.53 20.43
CA TRP A 37 3.51 8.82 20.34
C TRP A 37 2.03 8.61 20.07
N ARG A 38 1.17 9.17 20.92
CA ARG A 38 -0.29 9.06 20.82
C ARG A 38 -0.93 10.43 21.07
N MET A 39 -2.14 10.62 20.55
CA MET A 39 -2.98 11.78 20.82
C MET A 39 -4.37 11.31 21.22
N LYS A 40 -4.87 11.79 22.37
CA LYS A 40 -6.28 11.68 22.75
C LYS A 40 -7.07 12.80 22.09
N PHE A 41 -8.25 12.44 21.57
CA PHE A 41 -9.19 13.41 21.00
C PHE A 41 -10.63 12.94 21.19
N ARG A 42 -11.60 13.85 21.07
CA ARG A 42 -13.03 13.53 21.03
C ARG A 42 -13.56 13.74 19.61
N PHE A 43 -14.36 12.81 19.15
CA PHE A 43 -15.05 12.88 17.88
C PHE A 43 -16.47 12.32 18.03
N ASN A 44 -17.49 13.11 17.66
CA ASN A 44 -18.91 12.77 17.85
C ASN A 44 -19.22 12.30 19.29
N GLY A 45 -18.71 13.04 20.30
CA GLY A 45 -18.93 12.75 21.71
C GLY A 45 -18.10 11.60 22.28
N LYS A 46 -17.42 10.80 21.47
CA LYS A 46 -16.61 9.64 21.90
C LYS A 46 -15.14 9.99 22.02
N GLU A 47 -14.50 9.50 23.09
CA GLU A 47 -13.05 9.59 23.24
C GLU A 47 -12.35 8.57 22.34
N ASN A 48 -11.33 9.01 21.64
CA ASN A 48 -10.53 8.23 20.72
C ASN A 48 -9.04 8.46 20.95
N ILE A 49 -8.20 7.52 20.49
CA ILE A 49 -6.74 7.64 20.50
C ILE A 49 -6.23 7.55 19.06
N PHE A 50 -5.44 8.53 18.65
CA PHE A 50 -4.72 8.53 17.37
C PHE A 50 -3.27 8.10 17.61
N SER A 51 -2.82 7.07 16.89
CA SER A 51 -1.44 6.58 16.92
C SER A 51 -0.62 7.40 15.92
N ILE A 52 0.31 8.20 16.45
CA ILE A 52 1.17 9.10 15.68
C ILE A 52 2.38 8.35 15.11
N GLY A 53 3.14 7.65 15.95
CA GLY A 53 4.34 6.92 15.56
C GLY A 53 5.10 6.34 16.74
N THR A 54 6.24 5.74 16.49
CA THR A 54 7.16 5.16 17.46
C THR A 54 8.40 6.04 17.62
N TYR A 55 8.89 6.16 18.83
CA TYR A 55 10.19 6.78 19.09
C TYR A 55 11.27 5.68 19.16
N PRO A 56 12.48 5.87 18.57
CA PRO A 56 13.02 7.14 18.05
C PRO A 56 12.72 7.43 16.56
N GLU A 57 12.09 6.53 15.79
CA GLU A 57 11.82 6.69 14.34
C GLU A 57 11.02 7.98 14.07
N THR A 58 10.08 8.31 14.96
CA THR A 58 9.36 9.57 14.95
C THR A 58 9.89 10.47 16.06
N SER A 59 10.61 11.53 15.72
CA SER A 59 11.10 12.53 16.67
C SER A 59 9.94 13.30 17.31
N LEU A 60 10.20 13.99 18.44
CA LEU A 60 9.21 14.86 19.10
C LEU A 60 8.66 15.95 18.16
N ALA A 61 9.54 16.55 17.35
CA ALA A 61 9.15 17.58 16.38
C ALA A 61 8.22 17.02 15.30
N GLN A 62 8.54 15.85 14.76
CA GLN A 62 7.70 15.15 13.78
C GLN A 62 6.36 14.73 14.40
N ALA A 63 6.37 14.21 15.64
CA ALA A 63 5.15 13.84 16.35
C ALA A 63 4.20 15.03 16.54
N ARG A 64 4.73 16.20 16.89
CA ARG A 64 3.96 17.45 17.00
C ARG A 64 3.35 17.87 15.66
N ARG A 65 4.11 17.78 14.58
CA ARG A 65 3.59 18.08 13.22
C ARG A 65 2.44 17.15 12.85
N ILE A 66 2.60 15.83 13.02
CA ILE A 66 1.55 14.84 12.71
C ILE A 66 0.31 15.07 13.60
N ARG A 67 0.51 15.41 14.88
CA ARG A 67 -0.58 15.81 15.78
C ARG A 67 -1.34 17.03 15.24
N ASP A 68 -0.63 18.07 14.83
CA ASP A 68 -1.28 19.30 14.35
C ASP A 68 -2.04 19.06 13.03
N GLU A 69 -1.50 18.23 12.11
CA GLU A 69 -2.22 17.77 10.93
C GLU A 69 -3.50 16.98 11.28
N ALA A 70 -3.42 16.08 12.27
CA ALA A 70 -4.59 15.32 12.73
C ALA A 70 -5.65 16.25 13.37
N ARG A 71 -5.22 17.29 14.09
CA ARG A 71 -6.13 18.31 14.66
C ARG A 71 -6.80 19.19 13.61
N LEU A 72 -6.11 19.50 12.52
CA LEU A 72 -6.74 20.19 11.37
C LEU A 72 -7.87 19.35 10.81
N LYS A 73 -7.65 18.05 10.57
CA LYS A 73 -8.73 17.13 10.11
C LYS A 73 -9.93 17.10 11.05
N LEU A 74 -9.68 17.10 12.38
CA LEU A 74 -10.77 17.17 13.36
C LEU A 74 -11.58 18.46 13.26
N LYS A 75 -10.91 19.59 12.97
CA LYS A 75 -11.56 20.89 12.73
C LYS A 75 -12.47 20.84 11.49
N ASP A 76 -12.06 20.10 10.46
CA ASP A 76 -12.79 19.90 9.22
C ASP A 76 -13.87 18.80 9.35
N GLY A 77 -14.14 18.30 10.58
CA GLY A 77 -15.13 17.25 10.81
C GLY A 77 -14.70 15.85 10.36
N ILE A 78 -13.40 15.64 10.10
CA ILE A 78 -12.85 14.36 9.62
C ILE A 78 -12.17 13.63 10.77
N ASN A 79 -12.55 12.35 10.99
CA ASN A 79 -11.88 11.49 11.96
C ASN A 79 -10.46 11.10 11.47
N PRO A 80 -9.37 11.48 12.16
CA PRO A 80 -8.02 11.19 11.70
C PRO A 80 -7.67 9.71 11.65
N ASN A 81 -8.33 8.85 12.46
CA ASN A 81 -8.15 7.40 12.41
C ASN A 81 -8.75 6.83 11.11
N GLU A 82 -9.95 7.27 10.74
CA GLU A 82 -10.62 6.85 9.51
C GLU A 82 -9.85 7.34 8.27
N ALA A 83 -9.41 8.61 8.28
CA ALA A 83 -8.59 9.15 7.20
C ALA A 83 -7.26 8.38 7.03
N LYS A 84 -6.61 7.98 8.14
CA LYS A 84 -5.39 7.15 8.11
C LYS A 84 -5.68 5.75 7.56
N LYS A 85 -6.80 5.14 7.96
CA LYS A 85 -7.25 3.83 7.48
C LYS A 85 -7.56 3.87 5.98
N GLN A 86 -8.31 4.87 5.53
CA GLN A 86 -8.63 5.08 4.11
C GLN A 86 -7.37 5.28 3.27
N LYS A 87 -6.43 6.14 3.73
CA LYS A 87 -5.16 6.34 3.03
C LYS A 87 -4.35 5.04 2.92
N LYS A 88 -4.33 4.21 3.97
CA LYS A 88 -3.65 2.91 3.96
C LYS A 88 -4.34 1.92 3.01
N GLN A 89 -5.67 1.89 3.01
CA GLN A 89 -6.45 1.05 2.10
C GLN A 89 -6.23 1.48 0.65
N GLN A 90 -6.33 2.77 0.35
CA GLN A 90 -6.09 3.31 -0.98
C GLN A 90 -4.66 3.00 -1.46
N ALA A 91 -3.66 3.14 -0.59
CA ALA A 91 -2.29 2.77 -0.94
C ALA A 91 -2.15 1.28 -1.25
N ALA A 92 -2.83 0.41 -0.49
CA ALA A 92 -2.85 -1.03 -0.75
C ALA A 92 -3.60 -1.35 -2.05
N GLU A 93 -4.75 -0.73 -2.29
CA GLU A 93 -5.53 -0.90 -3.53
C GLU A 93 -4.73 -0.48 -4.76
N ASN A 94 -3.96 0.61 -4.68
CA ASN A 94 -3.10 1.10 -5.77
C ASN A 94 -1.93 0.15 -6.09
N THR A 95 -1.63 -0.82 -5.24
CA THR A 95 -0.61 -1.86 -5.50
C THR A 95 -1.19 -3.14 -6.09
N LEU A 96 -2.52 -3.24 -6.27
CA LEU A 96 -3.15 -4.39 -6.90
C LEU A 96 -2.78 -4.46 -8.39
N PHE A 97 -2.59 -5.67 -8.90
CA PHE A 97 -2.26 -5.91 -10.30
C PHE A 97 -3.24 -5.21 -11.26
N LYS A 98 -4.56 -5.31 -11.00
CA LYS A 98 -5.59 -4.65 -11.82
C LYS A 98 -5.46 -3.14 -11.82
N ALA A 99 -5.22 -2.52 -10.66
CA ALA A 99 -5.08 -1.07 -10.56
C ALA A 99 -3.88 -0.57 -11.37
N LEU A 100 -2.74 -1.26 -11.24
CA LEU A 100 -1.52 -0.95 -12.01
C LEU A 100 -1.68 -1.19 -13.51
N ALA A 101 -2.38 -2.26 -13.89
CA ALA A 101 -2.66 -2.56 -15.28
C ALA A 101 -3.56 -1.50 -15.93
N MET A 102 -4.60 -1.06 -15.23
CA MET A 102 -5.50 -0.01 -15.73
C MET A 102 -4.79 1.34 -15.84
N GLU A 103 -3.97 1.71 -14.85
CA GLU A 103 -3.14 2.91 -14.91
C GLU A 103 -2.17 2.85 -16.11
N TRP A 104 -1.46 1.74 -16.27
CA TRP A 104 -0.56 1.54 -17.40
C TRP A 104 -1.28 1.59 -18.76
N MET A 105 -2.49 1.04 -18.83
CA MET A 105 -3.32 1.10 -20.05
C MET A 105 -3.75 2.53 -20.37
N GLU A 106 -4.14 3.33 -19.36
CA GLU A 106 -4.55 4.73 -19.57
C GLU A 106 -3.36 5.59 -20.03
N ASP A 107 -2.17 5.42 -19.42
CA ASP A 107 -0.94 6.10 -19.85
C ASP A 107 -0.61 5.87 -21.34
N ARG A 108 -1.01 4.71 -21.88
CA ARG A 108 -0.73 4.33 -23.26
C ARG A 108 -1.82 4.63 -24.26
N LYS A 109 -3.01 4.97 -23.82
CA LYS A 109 -4.19 5.16 -24.65
C LYS A 109 -3.97 6.18 -25.77
N ALA A 110 -3.20 7.24 -25.49
CA ALA A 110 -2.89 8.28 -26.48
C ALA A 110 -1.83 7.88 -27.52
N VAL A 111 -1.04 6.83 -27.26
CA VAL A 111 0.13 6.45 -28.08
C VAL A 111 -0.03 5.13 -28.83
N ILE A 112 -1.03 4.32 -28.51
CA ILE A 112 -1.31 3.06 -29.19
C ILE A 112 -2.61 3.13 -30.00
N LYS A 113 -2.69 2.33 -31.07
CA LYS A 113 -3.91 2.21 -31.87
C LYS A 113 -5.05 1.65 -31.02
N GLU A 114 -6.27 2.16 -31.22
CA GLU A 114 -7.47 1.75 -30.49
C GLU A 114 -7.67 0.22 -30.49
N ASN A 115 -7.54 -0.42 -31.65
CA ASN A 115 -7.65 -1.90 -31.77
C ASN A 115 -6.60 -2.64 -30.90
N THR A 116 -5.41 -2.08 -30.71
CA THR A 116 -4.39 -2.66 -29.84
C THR A 116 -4.78 -2.50 -28.38
N TYR A 117 -5.30 -1.32 -28.01
CA TYR A 117 -5.82 -1.04 -26.67
C TYR A 117 -6.94 -2.00 -26.28
N LEU A 118 -7.97 -2.13 -27.15
CA LEU A 118 -9.12 -3.00 -26.90
C LEU A 118 -8.72 -4.47 -26.79
N ARG A 119 -7.78 -4.91 -27.60
CA ARG A 119 -7.26 -6.29 -27.55
C ARG A 119 -6.48 -6.56 -26.26
N ASP A 120 -5.58 -5.65 -25.85
CA ASP A 120 -4.82 -5.81 -24.61
C ASP A 120 -5.77 -5.74 -23.41
N LEU A 121 -6.75 -4.85 -23.40
CA LEU A 121 -7.78 -4.76 -22.36
C LEU A 121 -8.58 -6.06 -22.25
N SER A 122 -9.00 -6.65 -23.37
CA SER A 122 -9.72 -7.92 -23.38
C SER A 122 -8.91 -9.08 -22.75
N VAL A 123 -7.58 -9.12 -22.97
CA VAL A 123 -6.72 -10.13 -22.32
C VAL A 123 -6.64 -9.88 -20.81
N PHE A 124 -6.53 -8.62 -20.38
CA PHE A 124 -6.55 -8.30 -18.96
C PHE A 124 -7.87 -8.73 -18.32
N GLU A 125 -9.01 -8.31 -18.88
CA GLU A 125 -10.31 -8.53 -18.27
C GLU A 125 -10.72 -10.01 -18.24
N LYS A 126 -10.48 -10.74 -19.34
CA LYS A 126 -10.94 -12.12 -19.48
C LYS A 126 -9.96 -13.13 -18.89
N ASP A 127 -8.66 -12.85 -18.94
CA ASP A 127 -7.64 -13.85 -18.73
C ASP A 127 -6.77 -13.61 -17.49
N LEU A 128 -6.39 -12.36 -17.22
CA LEU A 128 -5.45 -12.05 -16.14
C LEU A 128 -6.14 -11.53 -14.88
N PHE A 129 -7.17 -10.65 -14.98
CA PHE A 129 -7.82 -10.08 -13.81
C PHE A 129 -8.61 -11.07 -12.97
N PRO A 130 -9.24 -12.14 -13.51
CA PRO A 130 -9.92 -13.11 -12.67
C PRO A 130 -9.04 -13.74 -11.60
N ASP A 131 -7.79 -14.04 -11.94
CA ASP A 131 -6.86 -14.70 -11.03
C ASP A 131 -5.89 -13.72 -10.33
N LEU A 132 -5.34 -12.75 -11.08
CA LEU A 132 -4.29 -11.85 -10.60
C LEU A 132 -4.79 -10.47 -10.16
N GLY A 133 -5.97 -10.06 -10.63
CA GLY A 133 -6.42 -8.67 -10.53
C GLY A 133 -6.45 -8.12 -9.12
N ASN A 134 -6.89 -8.91 -8.16
CA ASN A 134 -7.02 -8.53 -6.75
C ASN A 134 -5.78 -8.89 -5.90
N MET A 135 -4.71 -9.38 -6.53
CA MET A 135 -3.47 -9.68 -5.83
C MET A 135 -2.57 -8.44 -5.77
N PRO A 136 -1.95 -8.14 -4.62
CA PRO A 136 -0.88 -7.16 -4.54
C PRO A 136 0.29 -7.58 -5.45
N ILE A 137 0.86 -6.62 -6.18
CA ILE A 137 1.88 -6.88 -7.20
C ILE A 137 3.14 -7.56 -6.65
N ASP A 138 3.51 -7.26 -5.40
CA ASP A 138 4.66 -7.83 -4.69
C ASP A 138 4.44 -9.29 -4.25
N GLN A 139 3.20 -9.77 -4.25
CA GLN A 139 2.84 -11.14 -3.89
C GLN A 139 2.71 -12.08 -5.08
N ILE A 140 2.59 -11.56 -6.30
CA ILE A 140 2.45 -12.37 -7.51
C ILE A 140 3.81 -12.97 -7.89
N LYS A 141 3.82 -14.29 -8.07
CA LYS A 141 5.00 -15.06 -8.48
C LYS A 141 4.85 -15.57 -9.92
N GLY A 142 5.96 -15.96 -10.53
CA GLY A 142 5.95 -16.53 -11.90
C GLY A 142 4.98 -17.71 -12.07
N LYS A 143 4.86 -18.57 -11.04
CA LYS A 143 3.88 -19.67 -11.05
C LYS A 143 2.43 -19.22 -11.20
N ASP A 144 2.06 -18.06 -10.65
CA ASP A 144 0.69 -17.56 -10.68
C ASP A 144 0.38 -17.03 -12.09
N VAL A 145 1.32 -16.32 -12.72
CA VAL A 145 1.23 -15.86 -14.11
C VAL A 145 1.17 -17.05 -15.07
N LEU A 146 2.03 -18.05 -14.84
CA LEU A 146 2.05 -19.27 -15.68
C LEU A 146 0.75 -20.06 -15.54
N ALA A 147 0.15 -20.13 -14.36
CA ALA A 147 -1.15 -20.79 -14.16
C ALA A 147 -2.26 -20.11 -14.98
N CYS A 148 -2.30 -18.78 -15.04
CA CYS A 148 -3.23 -18.05 -15.91
C CYS A 148 -3.00 -18.39 -17.38
N ALA A 149 -1.75 -18.37 -17.84
CA ALA A 149 -1.41 -18.68 -19.23
C ALA A 149 -1.78 -20.11 -19.61
N LYS A 150 -1.56 -21.09 -18.72
CA LYS A 150 -1.98 -22.49 -18.94
C LYS A 150 -3.50 -22.66 -19.05
N LYS A 151 -4.28 -21.96 -18.22
CA LYS A 151 -5.76 -21.96 -18.36
C LYS A 151 -6.21 -21.45 -19.74
N ILE A 152 -5.50 -20.46 -20.29
CA ILE A 152 -5.78 -19.95 -21.64
C ILE A 152 -5.41 -20.99 -22.68
N GLU A 153 -4.28 -21.67 -22.52
CA GLU A 153 -3.83 -22.74 -23.43
C GLU A 153 -4.80 -23.91 -23.41
N GLU A 154 -5.24 -24.36 -22.23
CA GLU A 154 -6.19 -25.49 -22.05
C GLU A 154 -7.53 -25.27 -22.75
N ARG A 155 -8.01 -24.04 -22.88
CA ARG A 155 -9.21 -23.71 -23.66
C ARG A 155 -8.95 -23.59 -25.18
N GLY A 156 -7.76 -23.94 -25.66
CA GLY A 156 -7.39 -23.96 -27.09
C GLY A 156 -6.88 -22.63 -27.64
N ALA A 157 -6.66 -21.62 -26.81
CA ALA A 157 -6.23 -20.26 -27.22
C ALA A 157 -4.71 -20.06 -27.06
N GLN A 158 -3.90 -20.90 -27.69
CA GLN A 158 -2.44 -20.93 -27.56
C GLN A 158 -1.76 -19.57 -27.81
N GLU A 159 -2.14 -18.88 -28.90
CA GLU A 159 -1.58 -17.56 -29.24
C GLU A 159 -1.87 -16.50 -28.14
N MET A 160 -3.06 -16.59 -27.52
CA MET A 160 -3.42 -15.69 -26.41
C MET A 160 -2.64 -16.05 -25.13
N ALA A 161 -2.41 -17.34 -24.87
CA ALA A 161 -1.58 -17.80 -23.77
C ALA A 161 -0.15 -17.25 -23.89
N LYS A 162 0.49 -17.42 -25.05
CA LYS A 162 1.82 -16.88 -25.34
C LYS A 162 1.87 -15.35 -25.20
N ARG A 163 0.78 -14.65 -25.54
CA ARG A 163 0.68 -13.18 -25.44
C ARG A 163 0.42 -12.67 -24.02
N SER A 164 -0.29 -13.43 -23.20
CA SER A 164 -0.66 -13.00 -21.84
C SER A 164 0.56 -12.79 -20.95
N ILE A 165 1.60 -13.62 -21.06
CA ILE A 165 2.82 -13.54 -20.26
C ILE A 165 3.59 -12.23 -20.51
N PRO A 166 3.98 -11.85 -21.76
CA PRO A 166 4.62 -10.58 -22.03
C PRO A 166 3.77 -9.37 -21.63
N LEU A 167 2.44 -9.48 -21.71
CA LEU A 167 1.52 -8.42 -21.31
C LEU A 167 1.53 -8.23 -19.80
N ALA A 168 1.49 -9.31 -19.01
CA ALA A 168 1.68 -9.26 -17.57
C ALA A 168 3.06 -8.66 -17.20
N GLY A 169 4.13 -9.08 -17.89
CA GLY A 169 5.49 -8.56 -17.68
C GLY A 169 5.61 -7.05 -17.88
N ARG A 170 4.81 -6.47 -18.77
CA ARG A 170 4.77 -5.01 -18.91
C ARG A 170 4.26 -4.31 -17.64
N ILE A 171 3.33 -4.92 -16.92
CA ILE A 171 2.80 -4.38 -15.66
C ILE A 171 3.84 -4.52 -14.54
N PHE A 172 4.56 -5.64 -14.45
CA PHE A 172 5.65 -5.79 -13.49
C PHE A 172 6.75 -4.75 -13.73
N ARG A 173 7.17 -4.54 -14.98
CA ARG A 173 8.14 -3.49 -15.33
C ARG A 173 7.62 -2.08 -15.05
N PHE A 174 6.31 -1.84 -15.20
CA PHE A 174 5.69 -0.59 -14.77
C PHE A 174 5.76 -0.43 -13.26
N ALA A 175 5.46 -1.47 -12.49
CA ALA A 175 5.58 -1.49 -11.03
C ALA A 175 7.03 -1.27 -10.54
N ILE A 176 8.03 -1.84 -11.23
CA ILE A 176 9.46 -1.59 -10.95
C ILE A 176 9.79 -0.11 -11.13
N ARG A 177 9.36 0.52 -12.22
CA ARG A 177 9.58 1.97 -12.44
C ARG A 177 8.93 2.85 -11.37
N LYS A 178 7.83 2.37 -10.76
CA LYS A 178 7.17 3.04 -9.63
C LYS A 178 7.82 2.73 -8.27
N GLY A 179 8.84 1.88 -8.22
CA GLY A 179 9.52 1.49 -6.98
C GLY A 179 8.66 0.60 -6.06
N LEU A 180 7.66 -0.10 -6.61
CA LEU A 180 6.76 -0.97 -5.84
C LEU A 180 7.33 -2.39 -5.66
N ILE A 181 8.13 -2.86 -6.61
CA ILE A 181 8.80 -4.16 -6.61
C ILE A 181 10.19 -4.02 -7.24
N GLU A 182 11.07 -5.00 -7.00
CA GLU A 182 12.44 -5.00 -7.52
C GLU A 182 12.61 -5.88 -8.76
N ASN A 183 11.80 -6.93 -8.90
CA ASN A 183 11.98 -7.95 -9.92
C ASN A 183 10.71 -8.24 -10.73
N ASP A 184 10.89 -8.52 -12.04
CA ASP A 184 9.84 -9.02 -12.93
C ASP A 184 9.84 -10.57 -12.85
N PRO A 185 8.74 -11.22 -12.43
CA PRO A 185 8.68 -12.68 -12.30
C PRO A 185 8.36 -13.40 -13.63
N THR A 186 8.23 -12.69 -14.76
CA THR A 186 7.74 -13.25 -16.02
C THR A 186 8.79 -13.76 -17.02
N PRO A 187 10.11 -13.42 -16.93
CA PRO A 187 11.09 -13.92 -17.88
C PRO A 187 11.07 -15.45 -17.99
N HIS A 188 11.21 -15.94 -19.23
CA HIS A 188 11.26 -17.37 -19.59
C HIS A 188 9.98 -18.18 -19.31
N LEU A 189 8.91 -17.62 -18.76
CA LEU A 189 7.69 -18.38 -18.49
C LEU A 189 7.03 -18.93 -19.77
N HIS A 190 7.22 -18.26 -20.91
CA HIS A 190 6.67 -18.70 -22.20
C HIS A 190 7.23 -20.04 -22.68
N GLU A 191 8.43 -20.43 -22.21
CA GLU A 191 9.05 -21.73 -22.53
C GLU A 191 8.30 -22.91 -21.92
N ALA A 192 7.46 -22.67 -20.90
CA ALA A 192 6.64 -23.69 -20.26
C ALA A 192 5.25 -23.87 -20.91
N LEU A 193 4.95 -23.14 -22.02
CA LEU A 193 3.76 -23.30 -22.85
C LEU A 193 4.09 -24.14 -24.09
N LYS A 194 3.07 -24.82 -24.66
CA LYS A 194 3.19 -25.62 -25.87
C LYS A 194 3.15 -24.77 -27.15
#